data_337268bd509af8fa58f50fbe3a5107d5
#
_entry.id   337268bd509af8fa58f50fbe3a5107d5
#
_cell.length_a   1.000
_cell.length_b   1.000
_cell.length_c   1.000
_cell.angle_alpha   90.00
_cell.angle_beta   90.00
_cell.angle_gamma   90.00
#
_symmetry.space_group_name_H-M   'P 1'
#
loop_
_entity.id
_entity.type
_entity.pdbx_description
1 polymer ?
#
loop_
_entity_poly.entity_id
_entity_poly.type
_entity_poly.pdbx_seq_one_letter_code
_entity_poly.pdbx_strand_id
1 'polypeptide(L)'
;MPRKKEGGQLSVNQFKNLLNASYDNKADNINGYVKDNSISTNTSKVYYNPETRHTVVAHRGTAGITDWANNAVYGLLGEKYYKKTPRYKEAKSVQENAVKKYGNDNTTTIGHSQGGLQAELLGDKGRETITLNKATRPKSNRKNNNQFDLRSSNDIVSGLNPFQTNNGKEITIRSKIFDPLKAHKIDELNRLDGDMVIGNGIIVHPVNYLSGI
;
A
#
# COMPACT_ATOMS: atom_id res chain seq x y z
N MET A 1 -4.72 -20.06 -22.20
CA MET A 1 -4.68 -19.12 -21.06
C MET A 1 -4.16 -17.79 -21.57
N PRO A 2 -4.85 -16.66 -21.37
CA PRO A 2 -4.31 -15.38 -21.75
C PRO A 2 -3.06 -15.09 -20.91
N ARG A 3 -1.92 -14.77 -21.56
CA ARG A 3 -0.70 -14.33 -20.87
C ARG A 3 -1.05 -13.12 -20.01
N LYS A 4 -0.79 -13.19 -18.69
CA LYS A 4 -0.76 -11.99 -17.84
C LYS A 4 0.19 -11.01 -18.51
N LYS A 5 -0.31 -9.85 -18.92
CA LYS A 5 0.52 -8.80 -19.53
C LYS A 5 1.60 -8.41 -18.52
N GLU A 6 2.86 -8.51 -18.94
CA GLU A 6 4.07 -8.22 -18.18
C GLU A 6 4.26 -6.72 -17.83
N GLY A 7 3.25 -5.90 -17.92
CA GLY A 7 3.29 -4.50 -17.53
C GLY A 7 2.50 -4.26 -16.27
N GLY A 8 3.12 -3.72 -15.22
CA GLY A 8 2.38 -3.22 -14.06
C GLY A 8 2.81 -3.75 -12.69
N GLN A 9 3.99 -4.34 -12.57
CA GLN A 9 4.61 -4.52 -11.28
C GLN A 9 5.38 -3.27 -10.89
N LEU A 10 5.41 -2.98 -9.60
CA LEU A 10 6.12 -1.83 -9.07
C LEU A 10 7.53 -2.25 -8.68
N SER A 11 8.54 -1.49 -9.11
CA SER A 11 9.85 -1.56 -8.46
C SER A 11 9.74 -0.97 -7.04
N VAL A 12 10.70 -1.29 -6.18
CA VAL A 12 10.79 -0.72 -4.83
C VAL A 12 10.83 0.82 -4.90
N ASN A 13 11.57 1.38 -5.84
CA ASN A 13 11.63 2.83 -6.06
C ASN A 13 10.28 3.42 -6.50
N GLN A 14 9.57 2.77 -7.44
CA GLN A 14 8.25 3.22 -7.85
C GLN A 14 7.26 3.16 -6.69
N PHE A 15 7.24 2.06 -5.94
CA PHE A 15 6.40 1.90 -4.77
C PHE A 15 6.66 2.99 -3.72
N LYS A 16 7.95 3.22 -3.37
CA LYS A 16 8.37 4.28 -2.44
C LYS A 16 7.93 5.66 -2.92
N ASN A 17 8.20 5.99 -4.18
CA ASN A 17 7.90 7.31 -4.73
C ASN A 17 6.39 7.57 -4.80
N LEU A 18 5.58 6.57 -5.16
CA LEU A 18 4.11 6.67 -5.17
C LEU A 18 3.53 6.76 -3.75
N LEU A 19 4.12 6.07 -2.77
CA LEU A 19 3.74 6.25 -1.36
C LEU A 19 4.04 7.66 -0.87
N ASN A 20 5.24 8.20 -1.16
CA ASN A 20 5.59 9.58 -0.80
C ASN A 20 4.67 10.59 -1.49
N ALA A 21 4.39 10.39 -2.78
CA ALA A 21 3.47 11.23 -3.55
C ALA A 21 2.04 11.21 -2.98
N SER A 22 1.62 10.14 -2.30
CA SER A 22 0.32 10.11 -1.63
C SER A 22 0.18 11.16 -0.52
N TYR A 23 1.30 11.61 0.06
CA TYR A 23 1.36 12.67 1.07
C TYR A 23 1.54 14.08 0.49
N ASP A 24 1.92 14.18 -0.79
CA ASP A 24 2.13 15.46 -1.49
C ASP A 24 1.01 15.74 -2.50
N ASN A 25 0.27 16.83 -2.28
CA ASN A 25 -0.82 17.21 -3.18
C ASN A 25 -0.33 17.77 -4.53
N LYS A 26 0.94 18.16 -4.63
CA LYS A 26 1.55 18.74 -5.83
C LYS A 26 2.23 17.70 -6.72
N ALA A 27 2.33 16.44 -6.27
CA ALA A 27 2.99 15.38 -7.01
C ALA A 27 2.08 14.85 -8.13
N ASP A 28 2.15 15.42 -9.31
CA ASP A 28 1.28 15.11 -10.44
C ASP A 28 1.86 14.07 -11.40
N ASN A 29 3.20 13.90 -11.46
CA ASN A 29 3.86 12.90 -12.31
C ASN A 29 4.99 12.19 -11.54
N ILE A 30 4.89 10.87 -11.42
CA ILE A 30 5.82 10.04 -10.65
C ILE A 30 6.23 8.82 -11.48
N ASN A 31 7.46 8.78 -11.96
CA ASN A 31 8.03 7.62 -12.67
C ASN A 31 7.14 7.12 -13.84
N GLY A 32 6.59 8.04 -14.64
CA GLY A 32 5.68 7.72 -15.74
C GLY A 32 4.22 7.52 -15.35
N TYR A 33 3.89 7.60 -14.07
CA TYR A 33 2.52 7.62 -13.57
C TYR A 33 2.02 9.06 -13.46
N VAL A 34 0.89 9.36 -14.07
CA VAL A 34 0.23 10.67 -14.02
C VAL A 34 -0.94 10.61 -13.05
N LYS A 35 -1.04 11.61 -12.16
CA LYS A 35 -2.14 11.69 -11.20
C LYS A 35 -3.46 12.00 -11.91
N ASP A 36 -4.47 11.20 -11.65
CA ASP A 36 -5.84 11.47 -12.07
C ASP A 36 -6.54 12.39 -11.05
N ASN A 37 -6.50 13.69 -11.32
CA ASN A 37 -7.07 14.69 -10.44
C ASN A 37 -8.61 14.63 -10.36
N SER A 38 -9.27 13.98 -11.33
CA SER A 38 -10.75 13.90 -11.36
C SER A 38 -11.32 12.97 -10.30
N ILE A 39 -10.50 12.02 -9.80
CA ILE A 39 -10.91 11.03 -8.80
C ILE A 39 -10.01 10.98 -7.57
N SER A 40 -8.89 11.69 -7.59
CA SER A 40 -7.98 11.79 -6.45
C SER A 40 -8.50 12.74 -5.38
N THR A 41 -8.16 12.45 -4.11
CA THR A 41 -8.44 13.30 -2.95
C THR A 41 -7.16 13.60 -2.17
N ASN A 42 -7.27 14.36 -1.07
CA ASN A 42 -6.12 14.63 -0.22
C ASN A 42 -5.58 13.39 0.50
N THR A 43 -6.38 12.35 0.69
CA THR A 43 -6.01 11.15 1.45
C THR A 43 -5.84 9.91 0.60
N SER A 44 -6.34 9.92 -0.63
CA SER A 44 -6.26 8.80 -1.57
C SER A 44 -6.04 9.33 -2.98
N LYS A 45 -4.96 8.92 -3.62
CA LYS A 45 -4.57 9.39 -4.93
C LYS A 45 -4.55 8.26 -5.95
N VAL A 46 -4.94 8.56 -7.17
CA VAL A 46 -4.93 7.63 -8.29
C VAL A 46 -3.89 8.08 -9.30
N TYR A 47 -2.98 7.19 -9.63
CA TYR A 47 -1.93 7.39 -10.60
C TYR A 47 -2.09 6.37 -11.74
N TYR A 48 -2.07 6.83 -12.97
CA TYR A 48 -2.19 6.01 -14.17
C TYR A 48 -0.95 6.14 -15.05
N ASN A 49 -0.41 5.02 -15.48
CA ASN A 49 0.68 4.98 -16.45
C ASN A 49 0.08 4.65 -17.84
N PRO A 50 0.14 5.59 -18.81
CA PRO A 50 -0.47 5.40 -20.13
C PRO A 50 0.25 4.36 -20.99
N GLU A 51 1.56 4.14 -20.78
CA GLU A 51 2.36 3.19 -21.55
C GLU A 51 2.04 1.75 -21.17
N THR A 52 1.99 1.48 -19.86
CA THR A 52 1.74 0.13 -19.33
C THR A 52 0.25 -0.13 -19.07
N ARG A 53 -0.58 0.89 -19.10
CA ARG A 53 -2.00 0.88 -18.70
C ARG A 53 -2.22 0.43 -17.25
N HIS A 54 -1.18 0.55 -16.43
CA HIS A 54 -1.24 0.20 -15.02
C HIS A 54 -1.73 1.39 -14.19
N THR A 55 -2.59 1.11 -13.23
CA THR A 55 -3.14 2.10 -12.30
C THR A 55 -2.71 1.76 -10.88
N VAL A 56 -2.34 2.78 -10.13
CA VAL A 56 -2.03 2.66 -8.70
C VAL A 56 -2.96 3.55 -7.90
N VAL A 57 -3.69 2.95 -6.96
CA VAL A 57 -4.45 3.69 -5.94
C VAL A 57 -3.61 3.74 -4.67
N ALA A 58 -3.15 4.92 -4.29
CA ALA A 58 -2.27 5.15 -3.16
C ALA A 58 -3.02 5.81 -2.01
N HIS A 59 -3.20 5.07 -0.90
CA HIS A 59 -3.80 5.58 0.33
C HIS A 59 -2.72 6.03 1.31
N ARG A 60 -2.73 7.31 1.70
CA ARG A 60 -1.78 7.81 2.69
C ARG A 60 -2.19 7.47 4.11
N GLY A 61 -1.22 7.40 5.02
CA GLY A 61 -1.46 7.37 6.44
C GLY A 61 -1.88 8.72 7.02
N THR A 62 -1.91 8.82 8.34
CA THR A 62 -2.12 10.07 9.07
C THR A 62 -0.90 10.97 8.90
N ALA A 63 -1.08 12.28 8.75
CA ALA A 63 0.01 13.21 8.49
C ALA A 63 0.96 13.40 9.68
N GLY A 64 0.48 13.18 10.92
CA GLY A 64 1.27 13.25 12.15
C GLY A 64 1.24 11.94 12.92
N ILE A 65 2.41 11.49 13.35
CA ILE A 65 2.54 10.23 14.11
C ILE A 65 1.91 10.35 15.51
N THR A 66 1.88 11.55 16.08
CA THR A 66 1.19 11.89 17.35
C THR A 66 -0.33 11.82 17.20
N ASP A 67 -0.87 12.21 16.04
CA ASP A 67 -2.30 12.08 15.74
C ASP A 67 -2.70 10.62 15.52
N TRP A 68 -1.72 9.77 15.18
CA TRP A 68 -1.96 8.34 15.03
C TRP A 68 -2.33 7.67 16.36
N ALA A 69 -1.69 8.02 17.47
CA ALA A 69 -2.03 7.46 18.79
C ALA A 69 -3.49 7.74 19.15
N ASN A 70 -4.00 8.93 18.80
CA ASN A 70 -5.39 9.29 18.98
C ASN A 70 -6.33 8.58 17.99
N ASN A 71 -5.83 8.23 16.78
CA ASN A 71 -6.60 7.56 15.74
C ASN A 71 -6.43 6.02 15.76
N ALA A 72 -5.43 5.47 16.45
CA ALA A 72 -5.25 4.03 16.69
C ALA A 72 -6.45 3.42 17.44
N VAL A 73 -7.14 4.24 18.23
CA VAL A 73 -8.40 3.88 18.87
C VAL A 73 -9.43 3.34 17.86
N TYR A 74 -9.44 3.84 16.61
CA TYR A 74 -10.35 3.32 15.57
C TYR A 74 -9.98 1.90 15.12
N GLY A 75 -8.70 1.52 15.13
CA GLY A 75 -8.27 0.14 14.91
C GLY A 75 -8.74 -0.80 16.02
N LEU A 76 -8.76 -0.31 17.28
CA LEU A 76 -9.23 -1.05 18.44
C LEU A 76 -10.75 -1.20 18.48
N LEU A 77 -11.52 -0.25 17.94
CA LEU A 77 -12.99 -0.30 17.86
C LEU A 77 -13.51 -1.30 16.81
N GLY A 78 -12.63 -1.86 16.00
CA GLY A 78 -12.93 -2.90 15.02
C GLY A 78 -13.37 -2.37 13.64
N GLU A 79 -13.32 -3.25 12.66
CA GLU A 79 -13.58 -2.98 11.23
C GLU A 79 -14.95 -2.31 10.98
N LYS A 80 -15.98 -2.74 11.69
CA LYS A 80 -17.36 -2.22 11.54
C LYS A 80 -17.44 -0.72 11.82
N TYR A 81 -16.71 -0.24 12.83
CA TYR A 81 -16.68 1.18 13.18
C TYR A 81 -15.78 1.96 12.23
N TYR A 82 -14.62 1.41 11.89
CA TYR A 82 -13.71 2.04 10.94
C TYR A 82 -14.39 2.31 9.58
N LYS A 83 -15.16 1.35 9.06
CA LYS A 83 -15.92 1.49 7.81
C LYS A 83 -16.98 2.61 7.82
N LYS A 84 -17.37 3.11 8.99
CA LYS A 84 -18.30 4.24 9.11
C LYS A 84 -17.62 5.60 9.03
N THR A 85 -16.29 5.65 9.19
CA THR A 85 -15.55 6.92 9.19
C THR A 85 -15.61 7.62 7.83
N PRO A 86 -15.61 8.98 7.80
CA PRO A 86 -15.57 9.75 6.56
C PRO A 86 -14.35 9.37 5.71
N ARG A 87 -13.19 9.18 6.36
CA ARG A 87 -11.93 8.81 5.71
C ARG A 87 -12.01 7.46 4.97
N TYR A 88 -12.63 6.44 5.59
CA TYR A 88 -12.82 5.15 4.91
C TYR A 88 -13.79 5.27 3.73
N LYS A 89 -14.89 6.01 3.90
CA LYS A 89 -15.88 6.24 2.84
C LYS A 89 -15.28 6.96 1.65
N GLU A 90 -14.44 7.97 1.89
CA GLU A 90 -13.69 8.69 0.86
C GLU A 90 -12.75 7.73 0.12
N ALA A 91 -11.90 6.99 0.84
CA ALA A 91 -10.97 6.03 0.25
C ALA A 91 -11.71 4.96 -0.58
N LYS A 92 -12.85 4.48 -0.09
CA LYS A 92 -13.70 3.52 -0.81
C LYS A 92 -14.22 4.11 -2.12
N SER A 93 -14.72 5.35 -2.11
CA SER A 93 -15.19 6.02 -3.31
C SER A 93 -14.09 6.19 -4.35
N VAL A 94 -12.89 6.59 -3.93
CA VAL A 94 -11.72 6.71 -4.82
C VAL A 94 -11.36 5.36 -5.43
N GLN A 95 -11.30 4.29 -4.61
CA GLN A 95 -10.98 2.94 -5.08
C GLN A 95 -12.01 2.44 -6.10
N GLU A 96 -13.31 2.60 -5.82
CA GLU A 96 -14.39 2.17 -6.71
C GLU A 96 -14.36 2.93 -8.03
N ASN A 97 -14.13 4.24 -8.00
CA ASN A 97 -14.02 5.07 -9.20
C ASN A 97 -12.78 4.71 -10.04
N ALA A 98 -11.64 4.43 -9.41
CA ALA A 98 -10.44 3.99 -10.10
C ALA A 98 -10.66 2.65 -10.80
N VAL A 99 -11.23 1.68 -10.10
CA VAL A 99 -11.56 0.35 -10.66
C VAL A 99 -12.58 0.45 -11.79
N LYS A 100 -13.60 1.28 -11.64
CA LYS A 100 -14.60 1.52 -12.69
C LYS A 100 -13.97 2.12 -13.94
N LYS A 101 -13.01 3.04 -13.79
CA LYS A 101 -12.36 3.74 -14.91
C LYS A 101 -11.29 2.90 -15.59
N TYR A 102 -10.47 2.16 -14.82
CA TYR A 102 -9.25 1.52 -15.32
C TYR A 102 -9.28 -0.01 -15.28
N GLY A 103 -10.25 -0.61 -14.61
CA GLY A 103 -10.41 -2.07 -14.45
C GLY A 103 -9.64 -2.65 -13.28
N ASN A 104 -10.19 -3.73 -12.69
CA ASN A 104 -9.59 -4.44 -11.55
C ASN A 104 -8.19 -5.00 -11.88
N ASP A 105 -8.07 -5.68 -13.01
CA ASP A 105 -6.83 -6.39 -13.39
C ASP A 105 -5.65 -5.45 -13.67
N ASN A 106 -5.94 -4.17 -13.85
CA ASN A 106 -4.94 -3.13 -14.09
C ASN A 106 -4.64 -2.28 -12.83
N THR A 107 -5.36 -2.51 -11.72
CA THR A 107 -5.27 -1.66 -10.54
C THR A 107 -4.54 -2.34 -9.40
N THR A 108 -3.40 -1.79 -9.01
CA THR A 108 -2.68 -2.11 -7.77
C THR A 108 -3.06 -1.09 -6.70
N THR A 109 -3.35 -1.57 -5.49
CA THR A 109 -3.67 -0.70 -4.35
C THR A 109 -2.51 -0.69 -3.38
N ILE A 110 -2.02 0.50 -3.03
CA ILE A 110 -0.89 0.65 -2.10
C ILE A 110 -1.26 1.51 -0.91
N GLY A 111 -0.58 1.31 0.22
CA GLY A 111 -0.82 2.14 1.39
C GLY A 111 0.25 2.01 2.47
N HIS A 112 0.42 3.12 3.22
CA HIS A 112 1.34 3.21 4.35
C HIS A 112 0.56 3.50 5.63
N SER A 113 0.93 2.86 6.75
CA SER A 113 0.31 3.13 8.05
C SER A 113 -1.22 2.89 8.02
N GLN A 114 -2.04 3.87 8.42
CA GLN A 114 -3.49 3.80 8.30
C GLN A 114 -3.96 3.63 6.83
N GLY A 115 -3.23 4.19 5.86
CA GLY A 115 -3.48 3.95 4.44
C GLY A 115 -3.24 2.50 4.04
N GLY A 116 -2.31 1.80 4.70
CA GLY A 116 -2.09 0.37 4.54
C GLY A 116 -3.30 -0.46 4.98
N LEU A 117 -3.96 -0.08 6.08
CA LEU A 117 -5.24 -0.69 6.49
C LEU A 117 -6.34 -0.45 5.45
N GLN A 118 -6.41 0.77 4.87
CA GLN A 118 -7.37 1.06 3.79
C GLN A 118 -7.07 0.21 2.55
N ALA A 119 -5.81 0.10 2.15
CA ALA A 119 -5.40 -0.73 1.03
C ALA A 119 -5.79 -2.20 1.24
N GLU A 120 -5.57 -2.74 2.43
CA GLU A 120 -5.99 -4.11 2.78
C GLU A 120 -7.51 -4.30 2.64
N LEU A 121 -8.30 -3.32 3.10
CA LEU A 121 -9.76 -3.44 3.11
C LEU A 121 -10.42 -3.23 1.75
N LEU A 122 -9.74 -2.53 0.83
CA LEU A 122 -10.31 -2.07 -0.44
C LEU A 122 -9.68 -2.70 -1.67
N GLY A 123 -8.44 -3.19 -1.56
CA GLY A 123 -7.65 -3.68 -2.69
C GLY A 123 -7.86 -5.16 -3.04
N ASP A 124 -8.69 -5.90 -2.31
CA ASP A 124 -8.84 -7.36 -2.41
C ASP A 124 -9.30 -7.88 -3.77
N LYS A 125 -9.95 -7.05 -4.56
CA LYS A 125 -10.44 -7.38 -5.91
C LYS A 125 -9.51 -6.90 -7.02
N GLY A 126 -8.48 -6.12 -6.68
CA GLY A 126 -7.53 -5.59 -7.63
C GLY A 126 -6.48 -6.60 -8.06
N ARG A 127 -5.57 -6.15 -8.92
CA ARG A 127 -4.42 -6.92 -9.37
C ARG A 127 -3.54 -7.36 -8.21
N GLU A 128 -3.25 -6.42 -7.30
CA GLU A 128 -2.34 -6.60 -6.18
C GLU A 128 -2.58 -5.54 -5.10
N THR A 129 -2.33 -5.89 -3.86
CA THR A 129 -2.32 -4.96 -2.72
C THR A 129 -0.95 -4.99 -2.06
N ILE A 130 -0.31 -3.81 -1.91
CA ILE A 130 1.01 -3.71 -1.29
C ILE A 130 0.92 -2.69 -0.15
N THR A 131 1.31 -3.11 1.04
CA THR A 131 1.29 -2.24 2.21
C THR A 131 2.69 -2.06 2.81
N LEU A 132 2.93 -0.92 3.44
CA LEU A 132 4.13 -0.66 4.23
C LEU A 132 3.72 -0.26 5.64
N ASN A 133 4.28 -0.94 6.65
CA ASN A 133 4.06 -0.61 8.06
C ASN A 133 2.59 -0.34 8.38
N LYS A 134 1.68 -1.17 7.82
CA LYS A 134 0.23 -0.95 7.93
C LYS A 134 -0.24 -0.93 9.37
N ALA A 135 -1.22 -0.09 9.67
CA ALA A 135 -1.93 -0.14 10.93
C ALA A 135 -2.66 -1.48 11.05
N THR A 136 -2.52 -2.09 12.21
CA THR A 136 -3.02 -3.43 12.46
C THR A 136 -4.52 -3.42 12.73
N ARG A 137 -5.16 -4.52 12.40
CA ARG A 137 -6.56 -4.78 12.67
C ARG A 137 -6.69 -6.02 13.56
N PRO A 138 -7.31 -5.91 14.74
CA PRO A 138 -7.56 -7.09 15.57
C PRO A 138 -8.47 -8.08 14.84
N LYS A 139 -8.09 -9.36 14.83
CA LYS A 139 -8.89 -10.51 14.39
C LYS A 139 -9.52 -10.36 12.98
N SER A 140 -8.74 -10.61 11.96
CA SER A 140 -9.25 -10.84 10.62
C SER A 140 -8.97 -12.26 10.19
N ASN A 141 -10.02 -13.00 9.84
CA ASN A 141 -9.90 -14.31 9.18
C ASN A 141 -9.82 -14.19 7.65
N ARG A 142 -9.64 -12.97 7.15
CA ARG A 142 -9.60 -12.68 5.72
C ARG A 142 -8.22 -13.05 5.19
N LYS A 143 -8.17 -13.90 4.17
CA LYS A 143 -6.96 -14.19 3.40
C LYS A 143 -7.06 -13.51 2.05
N ASN A 144 -6.04 -12.76 1.67
CA ASN A 144 -5.89 -12.18 0.35
C ASN A 144 -4.59 -12.69 -0.27
N ASN A 145 -4.70 -13.56 -1.26
CA ASN A 145 -3.55 -14.19 -1.90
C ASN A 145 -2.71 -13.19 -2.73
N ASN A 146 -3.29 -12.02 -3.06
CA ASN A 146 -2.64 -10.97 -3.84
C ASN A 146 -2.17 -9.81 -2.95
N GLN A 147 -2.05 -10.01 -1.64
CA GLN A 147 -1.59 -8.97 -0.71
C GLN A 147 -0.17 -9.25 -0.23
N PHE A 148 0.65 -8.18 -0.24
CA PHE A 148 2.02 -8.17 0.26
C PHE A 148 2.15 -7.08 1.32
N ASP A 149 2.59 -7.51 2.49
CA ASP A 149 2.77 -6.62 3.63
C ASP A 149 4.27 -6.48 3.92
N LEU A 150 4.82 -5.29 3.63
CA LEU A 150 6.18 -4.93 4.01
C LEU A 150 6.13 -4.30 5.41
N ARG A 151 6.98 -4.80 6.29
CA ARG A 151 7.06 -4.33 7.67
C ARG A 151 8.51 -4.11 8.11
N SER A 152 8.79 -2.97 8.72
CA SER A 152 10.07 -2.75 9.40
C SER A 152 10.09 -3.51 10.74
N SER A 153 11.19 -4.20 11.05
CA SER A 153 11.26 -5.07 12.24
C SER A 153 11.02 -4.34 13.56
N ASN A 154 11.32 -3.04 13.62
CA ASN A 154 11.20 -2.21 14.82
C ASN A 154 10.04 -1.22 14.76
N ASP A 155 9.14 -1.36 13.78
CA ASP A 155 7.97 -0.49 13.67
C ASP A 155 6.97 -0.73 14.78
N ILE A 156 6.65 0.32 15.54
CA ILE A 156 5.72 0.25 16.66
C ILE A 156 4.26 0.06 16.21
N VAL A 157 3.90 0.65 15.06
CA VAL A 157 2.52 0.66 14.56
C VAL A 157 2.08 -0.74 14.17
N SER A 158 2.89 -1.42 13.37
CA SER A 158 2.64 -2.79 12.96
C SER A 158 2.98 -3.80 14.06
N GLY A 159 3.77 -3.41 15.06
CA GLY A 159 4.17 -4.25 16.20
C GLY A 159 3.19 -4.28 17.38
N LEU A 160 2.24 -3.33 17.44
CA LEU A 160 1.33 -3.21 18.58
C LEU A 160 0.28 -4.33 18.69
N ASN A 161 0.14 -5.19 17.71
CA ASN A 161 -0.83 -6.27 17.76
C ASN A 161 -0.18 -7.66 17.61
N PRO A 162 0.18 -8.32 18.73
CA PRO A 162 0.74 -9.67 18.70
C PRO A 162 -0.24 -10.74 18.18
N PHE A 163 -1.52 -10.42 18.04
CA PHE A 163 -2.58 -11.30 17.54
C PHE A 163 -3.00 -11.01 16.11
N GLN A 164 -2.19 -10.27 15.37
CA GLN A 164 -2.47 -9.96 13.98
C GLN A 164 -2.33 -11.21 13.13
N THR A 165 -3.42 -11.62 12.50
CA THR A 165 -3.35 -12.55 11.38
C THR A 165 -3.00 -11.75 10.13
N ASN A 166 -1.85 -12.03 9.53
CA ASN A 166 -1.51 -11.49 8.23
C ASN A 166 -2.43 -12.08 7.17
N ASN A 167 -3.11 -11.20 6.44
CA ASN A 167 -4.02 -11.59 5.38
C ASN A 167 -3.31 -11.89 4.05
N GLY A 168 -2.04 -11.54 3.97
CA GLY A 168 -1.17 -11.72 2.82
C GLY A 168 0.18 -12.28 3.20
N LYS A 169 1.12 -12.25 2.25
CA LYS A 169 2.52 -12.58 2.49
C LYS A 169 3.21 -11.40 3.15
N GLU A 170 3.90 -11.64 4.28
CA GLU A 170 4.67 -10.62 4.99
C GLU A 170 6.15 -10.72 4.64
N ILE A 171 6.75 -9.57 4.37
CA ILE A 171 8.18 -9.42 4.19
C ILE A 171 8.69 -8.44 5.26
N THR A 172 9.59 -8.92 6.11
CA THR A 172 10.18 -8.08 7.16
C THR A 172 11.48 -7.42 6.65
N ILE A 173 11.48 -6.09 6.63
CA ILE A 173 12.67 -5.27 6.38
C ILE A 173 13.42 -5.14 7.71
N ARG A 174 14.65 -5.64 7.78
CA ARG A 174 15.48 -5.49 8.98
C ARG A 174 15.86 -4.02 9.17
N SER A 175 15.20 -3.35 10.11
CA SER A 175 15.56 -2.00 10.51
C SER A 175 16.75 -2.03 11.48
N LYS A 176 17.76 -1.18 11.22
CA LYS A 176 18.84 -0.87 12.16
C LYS A 176 18.49 0.30 13.07
N ILE A 177 17.32 0.88 12.91
CA ILE A 177 16.84 2.02 13.67
C ILE A 177 16.16 1.50 14.93
N PHE A 178 16.69 1.83 16.09
CA PHE A 178 16.10 1.49 17.39
C PHE A 178 14.94 2.42 17.79
N ASP A 179 14.78 3.56 17.10
CA ASP A 179 13.66 4.47 17.28
C ASP A 179 12.44 3.96 16.51
N PRO A 180 11.39 3.46 17.21
CA PRO A 180 10.23 2.84 16.56
C PRO A 180 9.43 3.79 15.67
N LEU A 181 9.48 5.10 15.96
CA LEU A 181 8.79 6.12 15.17
C LEU A 181 9.53 6.40 13.86
N LYS A 182 10.86 6.35 13.89
CA LYS A 182 11.67 6.45 12.66
C LYS A 182 11.58 5.18 11.82
N ALA A 183 11.50 4.01 12.46
CA ALA A 183 11.29 2.73 11.77
C ALA A 183 9.92 2.64 11.07
N HIS A 184 8.96 3.49 11.44
CA HIS A 184 7.66 3.58 10.79
C HIS A 184 7.68 4.32 9.44
N LYS A 185 8.74 5.04 9.11
CA LYS A 185 8.80 5.91 7.92
C LYS A 185 8.93 5.11 6.62
N ILE A 186 8.47 5.72 5.53
CA ILE A 186 8.61 5.18 4.16
C ILE A 186 10.09 5.01 3.78
N ASP A 187 10.98 5.81 4.35
CA ASP A 187 12.43 5.77 4.10
C ASP A 187 13.09 4.44 4.47
N GLU A 188 12.43 3.58 5.26
CA GLU A 188 12.93 2.22 5.50
C GLU A 188 13.03 1.39 4.21
N LEU A 189 12.28 1.73 3.16
CA LEU A 189 12.41 1.14 1.83
C LEU A 189 13.78 1.41 1.17
N ASN A 190 14.53 2.43 1.60
CA ASN A 190 15.90 2.67 1.14
C ASN A 190 16.89 1.55 1.52
N ARG A 191 16.49 0.62 2.37
CA ARG A 191 17.28 -0.57 2.73
C ARG A 191 17.19 -1.69 1.71
N LEU A 192 16.24 -1.59 0.82
CA LEU A 192 16.06 -2.51 -0.30
C LEU A 192 16.70 -1.90 -1.56
N ASP A 193 17.18 -2.75 -2.44
CA ASP A 193 17.59 -2.30 -3.77
C ASP A 193 16.37 -1.74 -4.51
N GLY A 194 16.49 -0.49 -4.97
CA GLY A 194 15.40 0.25 -5.59
C GLY A 194 14.91 -0.35 -6.91
N ASP A 195 15.75 -1.12 -7.59
CA ASP A 195 15.42 -1.77 -8.86
C ASP A 195 14.73 -3.13 -8.67
N MET A 196 14.74 -3.68 -7.45
CA MET A 196 13.98 -4.89 -7.15
C MET A 196 12.49 -4.68 -7.42
N VAL A 197 11.87 -5.72 -7.94
CA VAL A 197 10.44 -5.75 -8.30
C VAL A 197 9.65 -6.40 -7.17
N ILE A 198 8.56 -5.77 -6.79
CA ILE A 198 7.60 -6.32 -5.81
C ILE A 198 6.50 -7.04 -6.60
N GLY A 199 6.34 -8.33 -6.35
CA GLY A 199 5.28 -9.10 -7.02
C GLY A 199 5.22 -10.56 -6.58
N ASN A 200 4.06 -11.18 -6.70
CA ASN A 200 3.79 -12.57 -6.32
C ASN A 200 4.25 -12.96 -4.90
N GLY A 201 4.39 -11.98 -3.98
CA GLY A 201 4.80 -12.19 -2.60
C GLY A 201 6.30 -12.29 -2.37
N ILE A 202 7.07 -11.83 -3.30
CA ILE A 202 8.53 -11.78 -3.21
C ILE A 202 9.02 -10.42 -3.69
N ILE A 203 10.21 -10.05 -3.22
CA ILE A 203 10.98 -8.93 -3.76
C ILE A 203 12.20 -9.55 -4.43
N VAL A 204 12.30 -9.39 -5.74
CA VAL A 204 13.35 -10.03 -6.54
C VAL A 204 13.97 -9.05 -7.52
N HIS A 205 15.20 -9.37 -7.93
CA HIS A 205 15.84 -8.68 -9.05
C HIS A 205 15.02 -8.91 -10.34
N PRO A 206 14.87 -7.88 -11.21
CA PRO A 206 14.10 -8.00 -12.45
C PRO A 206 14.49 -9.20 -13.32
N VAL A 207 15.79 -9.50 -13.39
CA VAL A 207 16.33 -10.63 -14.17
C VAL A 207 15.79 -11.98 -13.66
N ASN A 208 15.73 -12.16 -12.34
CA ASN A 208 15.24 -13.40 -11.73
C ASN A 208 13.72 -13.53 -11.85
N TYR A 209 13.02 -12.41 -11.92
CA TYR A 209 11.57 -12.39 -12.09
C TYR A 209 11.14 -12.89 -13.47
N LEU A 210 11.87 -12.50 -14.53
CA LEU A 210 11.59 -12.92 -15.91
C LEU A 210 11.96 -14.38 -16.16
N SER A 211 12.92 -14.94 -15.41
CA SER A 211 13.34 -16.34 -15.51
C SER A 211 12.45 -17.35 -14.78
N GLY A 212 11.48 -16.88 -13.99
CA GLY A 212 10.54 -17.77 -13.29
C GLY A 212 11.13 -18.58 -12.14
N ILE A 213 12.29 -18.16 -11.62
CA ILE A 213 12.99 -18.78 -10.48
C ILE A 213 12.46 -18.22 -9.16
#